data_2353c12361c26ccf61293d6bb7be4af5
#
_entry.id   2353c12361c26ccf61293d6bb7be4af5
#
_cell.length_a   1.000
_cell.length_b   1.000
_cell.length_c   1.000
_cell.angle_alpha   90.00
_cell.angle_beta   90.00
_cell.angle_gamma   90.00
#
_symmetry.space_group_name_H-M   'P 1'
#
loop_
_entity.id
_entity.type
_entity.pdbx_description
1 polymer ?
#
loop_
_entity_poly.entity_id
_entity_poly.type
_entity_poly.pdbx_seq_one_letter_code
_entity_poly.pdbx_strand_id
1 'polypeptide(L)'
;MSSIALLGALVLSGCGKSSSSKDNSNRTFKTTAQTNVITVDPNRATDVGSYLAISQVVEGLYKQNNQGKIVPSVATKIVKPTNNGKTYTFNLRHDAKWNDGSRVTAGDFVASFRRQVEPKTKSQRAGHLSDIKNYQEVNTGKASPSKLGVKALSKYKLQITLSRPVPYYNYVIATQLFPINQKDLAKWGSKYGQDSEHAASDGAYEIKNWNSSKDTWTLVKNKHYYNADKVDLKKIHFQVVKTPKTSLRLFQAKDIDETQISGSLVADAKKQFKSETVVSKYGQLAFIPWNNYRKTTRNLNLRRALSYAIDRKSLAKNVLKDGSTPAQSVVPEGEVKDASGKDFNAGVTNKLTYNLTKARYYFKLAQQELGQKKINVQLLTADTDAYKAVAEYIQAQAQKVSPDFNLTVRSIPLQQEISDFSAHKFDAGTLGWSTDFPDPIDYLNLASKAGVINFTKWTNPKYQKIIDQINDTTNQTPEQRVKLQQKAASLLNNLQGVTPLYQYASVHLRTKDVKGLEYPLIGYQKYEYASWKK
;
A
#
# COMPACT_ATOMS: atom_id res chain seq x y z
N MET A 1 27.40 -84.33 -18.91
CA MET A 1 28.07 -84.62 -17.64
C MET A 1 27.86 -83.42 -16.73
N SER A 2 27.30 -83.68 -15.56
CA SER A 2 27.21 -82.85 -14.34
C SER A 2 26.46 -81.53 -14.39
N SER A 3 25.21 -81.63 -14.03
CA SER A 3 24.32 -80.58 -13.57
C SER A 3 24.73 -80.12 -12.17
N ILE A 4 24.81 -78.83 -11.90
CA ILE A 4 24.79 -78.29 -10.52
C ILE A 4 23.61 -77.35 -10.42
N ALA A 5 22.65 -77.66 -9.61
CA ALA A 5 21.52 -76.87 -9.23
C ALA A 5 21.97 -75.90 -8.09
N LEU A 6 21.71 -74.62 -8.20
CA LEU A 6 21.87 -73.67 -7.13
C LEU A 6 20.49 -73.16 -6.69
N LEU A 7 20.08 -73.48 -5.46
CA LEU A 7 18.94 -72.94 -4.79
C LEU A 7 19.19 -71.44 -4.46
N GLY A 8 18.38 -70.56 -5.01
CA GLY A 8 18.32 -69.15 -4.61
C GLY A 8 17.29 -68.92 -3.50
N ALA A 9 17.74 -68.51 -2.32
CA ALA A 9 16.91 -68.08 -1.24
C ALA A 9 16.33 -66.69 -1.51
N LEU A 10 15.01 -66.56 -1.62
CA LEU A 10 14.28 -65.28 -1.67
C LEU A 10 14.27 -64.67 -0.26
N VAL A 11 15.04 -63.58 -0.09
CA VAL A 11 14.92 -62.71 1.07
C VAL A 11 13.85 -61.68 0.74
N LEU A 12 12.66 -61.79 1.32
CA LEU A 12 11.65 -60.74 1.32
C LEU A 12 12.10 -59.60 2.22
N SER A 13 12.71 -58.56 1.63
CA SER A 13 12.96 -57.29 2.30
C SER A 13 11.65 -56.50 2.33
N GLY A 14 10.99 -56.50 3.49
CA GLY A 14 9.85 -55.63 3.75
C GLY A 14 10.27 -54.16 3.66
N CYS A 15 9.86 -53.46 2.60
CA CYS A 15 9.91 -51.99 2.55
C CYS A 15 8.93 -51.40 3.55
N GLY A 16 9.39 -51.17 4.77
CA GLY A 16 8.76 -50.24 5.69
C GLY A 16 8.74 -48.85 5.06
N LYS A 17 7.56 -48.35 4.69
CA LYS A 17 7.38 -46.93 4.42
C LYS A 17 7.68 -46.13 5.71
N SER A 18 8.94 -45.81 5.94
CA SER A 18 9.26 -44.73 6.85
C SER A 18 8.75 -43.42 6.23
N SER A 19 7.65 -42.91 6.74
CA SER A 19 7.24 -41.53 6.51
C SER A 19 8.29 -40.65 7.19
N SER A 20 9.39 -40.40 6.48
CA SER A 20 10.33 -39.34 6.87
C SER A 20 9.56 -38.05 6.79
N SER A 21 9.16 -37.51 7.91
CA SER A 21 8.78 -36.09 8.00
C SER A 21 9.95 -35.30 7.40
N LYS A 22 9.75 -34.73 6.21
CA LYS A 22 10.75 -33.87 5.58
C LYS A 22 11.00 -32.72 6.56
N ASP A 23 12.18 -32.72 7.18
CA ASP A 23 12.63 -31.58 7.97
C ASP A 23 12.76 -30.37 7.04
N ASN A 24 11.70 -29.58 6.98
CA ASN A 24 11.65 -28.35 6.18
C ASN A 24 12.41 -27.18 6.84
N SER A 25 13.08 -27.41 7.97
CA SER A 25 13.69 -26.34 8.78
C SER A 25 14.78 -25.55 8.04
N ASN A 26 15.40 -26.11 7.01
CA ASN A 26 16.46 -25.48 6.19
C ASN A 26 16.00 -25.14 4.78
N ARG A 27 14.75 -25.40 4.43
CA ARG A 27 14.20 -25.06 3.09
C ARG A 27 14.17 -23.55 2.90
N THR A 28 14.67 -23.08 1.76
CA THR A 28 14.55 -21.67 1.36
C THR A 28 13.15 -21.42 0.80
N PHE A 29 12.44 -20.45 1.36
CA PHE A 29 11.20 -19.94 0.78
C PHE A 29 11.54 -19.06 -0.42
N LYS A 30 10.94 -19.32 -1.57
CA LYS A 30 11.22 -18.60 -2.81
C LYS A 30 10.01 -17.80 -3.25
N THR A 31 10.20 -16.52 -3.54
CA THR A 31 9.11 -15.62 -3.95
C THR A 31 9.58 -14.63 -5.03
N THR A 32 8.65 -13.87 -5.57
CA THR A 32 8.93 -12.85 -6.57
C THR A 32 8.66 -11.45 -6.05
N ALA A 33 9.31 -10.47 -6.66
CA ALA A 33 8.98 -9.06 -6.52
C ALA A 33 8.79 -8.45 -7.93
N GLN A 34 8.02 -7.38 -8.04
CA GLN A 34 7.79 -6.72 -9.32
C GLN A 34 8.89 -5.71 -9.67
N THR A 35 9.59 -5.20 -8.66
CA THR A 35 10.66 -4.20 -8.79
C THR A 35 11.86 -4.54 -7.92
N ASN A 36 13.01 -4.02 -8.31
CA ASN A 36 14.26 -4.13 -7.55
C ASN A 36 14.15 -3.37 -6.22
N VAL A 37 15.04 -3.70 -5.30
CA VAL A 37 15.30 -2.91 -4.08
C VAL A 37 16.36 -1.87 -4.43
N ILE A 38 16.02 -0.60 -4.36
CA ILE A 38 16.95 0.51 -4.66
C ILE A 38 17.80 0.85 -3.44
N THR A 39 17.19 0.86 -2.26
CA THR A 39 17.86 1.15 -0.99
C THR A 39 17.09 0.55 0.19
N VAL A 40 17.79 0.22 1.27
CA VAL A 40 17.18 -0.08 2.57
C VAL A 40 17.41 1.03 3.60
N ASP A 41 17.82 2.22 3.16
CA ASP A 41 17.83 3.43 3.98
C ASP A 41 16.40 3.98 4.13
N PRO A 42 15.76 3.90 5.31
CA PRO A 42 14.36 4.29 5.48
C PRO A 42 14.12 5.79 5.30
N ASN A 43 15.16 6.62 5.39
CA ASN A 43 15.04 8.06 5.15
C ASN A 43 15.11 8.44 3.65
N ARG A 44 15.53 7.53 2.77
CA ARG A 44 15.73 7.80 1.33
C ARG A 44 14.88 6.94 0.41
N ALA A 45 14.39 5.80 0.90
CA ALA A 45 13.53 4.90 0.12
C ALA A 45 12.24 5.60 -0.32
N THR A 46 11.81 5.36 -1.58
CA THR A 46 10.58 5.95 -2.16
C THR A 46 9.77 4.94 -2.94
N ASP A 47 10.34 3.78 -3.25
CA ASP A 47 9.76 2.75 -4.11
C ASP A 47 9.24 1.54 -3.32
N VAL A 48 8.31 0.81 -3.94
CA VAL A 48 7.63 -0.36 -3.36
C VAL A 48 8.60 -1.48 -2.99
N GLY A 49 9.62 -1.76 -3.85
CA GLY A 49 10.60 -2.82 -3.61
C GLY A 49 11.46 -2.53 -2.39
N SER A 50 11.93 -1.29 -2.26
CA SER A 50 12.68 -0.82 -1.08
C SER A 50 11.87 -0.94 0.20
N TYR A 51 10.60 -0.49 0.19
CA TYR A 51 9.74 -0.59 1.38
C TYR A 51 9.35 -2.02 1.74
N LEU A 52 9.15 -2.90 0.76
CA LEU A 52 8.96 -4.33 1.01
C LEU A 52 10.17 -4.89 1.80
N ALA A 53 11.39 -4.59 1.35
CA ALA A 53 12.61 -5.04 2.04
C ALA A 53 12.76 -4.38 3.42
N ILE A 54 12.63 -3.04 3.53
CA ILE A 54 12.70 -2.31 4.80
C ILE A 54 11.73 -2.90 5.81
N SER A 55 10.49 -3.21 5.40
CA SER A 55 9.47 -3.77 6.29
C SER A 55 9.86 -5.13 6.92
N GLN A 56 10.87 -5.82 6.39
CA GLN A 56 11.37 -7.09 6.91
C GLN A 56 12.66 -6.93 7.73
N VAL A 57 13.47 -5.90 7.40
CA VAL A 57 14.81 -5.76 7.97
C VAL A 57 14.93 -4.64 9.01
N VAL A 58 13.95 -3.72 9.07
CA VAL A 58 13.91 -2.63 10.04
C VAL A 58 12.62 -2.65 10.84
N GLU A 59 12.72 -2.54 12.17
CA GLU A 59 11.59 -2.44 13.09
C GLU A 59 11.40 -1.00 13.56
N GLY A 60 10.15 -0.53 13.57
CA GLY A 60 9.78 0.76 14.14
C GLY A 60 9.42 0.67 15.63
N LEU A 61 8.88 1.77 16.18
CA LEU A 61 8.29 1.78 17.53
C LEU A 61 7.13 0.80 17.65
N TYR A 62 6.28 0.76 16.62
CA TYR A 62 5.18 -0.16 16.43
C TYR A 62 5.36 -0.87 15.09
N LYS A 63 4.59 -1.93 14.89
CA LYS A 63 4.48 -2.63 13.60
C LYS A 63 3.07 -3.13 13.38
N GLN A 64 2.76 -3.52 12.16
CA GLN A 64 1.56 -4.29 11.87
C GLN A 64 1.85 -5.78 12.07
N ASN A 65 0.91 -6.50 12.71
CA ASN A 65 0.93 -7.96 12.69
C ASN A 65 0.40 -8.50 11.35
N ASN A 66 0.36 -9.83 11.18
CA ASN A 66 -0.15 -10.47 9.96
C ASN A 66 -1.64 -10.20 9.65
N GLN A 67 -2.40 -9.67 10.62
CA GLN A 67 -3.80 -9.25 10.44
C GLN A 67 -3.94 -7.74 10.16
N GLY A 68 -2.83 -7.01 10.01
CA GLY A 68 -2.82 -5.56 9.80
C GLY A 68 -3.08 -4.72 11.07
N LYS A 69 -3.16 -5.35 12.24
CA LYS A 69 -3.35 -4.63 13.52
C LYS A 69 -2.02 -4.05 14.00
N ILE A 70 -2.07 -2.82 14.52
CA ILE A 70 -0.91 -2.19 15.16
C ILE A 70 -0.60 -2.88 16.49
N VAL A 71 0.63 -3.30 16.63
CA VAL A 71 1.17 -3.94 17.85
C VAL A 71 2.48 -3.27 18.26
N PRO A 72 2.86 -3.36 19.56
CA PRO A 72 4.18 -2.90 19.99
C PRO A 72 5.31 -3.63 19.27
N SER A 73 6.41 -2.93 18.98
CA SER A 73 7.63 -3.49 18.43
C SER A 73 8.83 -3.09 19.29
N VAL A 74 9.61 -2.07 18.90
CA VAL A 74 10.69 -1.55 19.76
C VAL A 74 10.13 -0.82 20.98
N ALA A 75 8.97 -0.18 20.88
CA ALA A 75 8.25 0.30 22.06
C ALA A 75 7.59 -0.87 22.81
N THR A 76 7.59 -0.81 24.16
CA THR A 76 7.06 -1.89 25.01
C THR A 76 5.54 -2.00 25.02
N LYS A 77 4.81 -0.94 24.65
CA LYS A 77 3.35 -0.89 24.58
C LYS A 77 2.84 0.19 23.62
N ILE A 78 1.60 0.07 23.20
CA ILE A 78 0.90 1.18 22.54
C ILE A 78 0.61 2.25 23.59
N VAL A 79 1.07 3.48 23.36
CA VAL A 79 0.92 4.58 24.31
C VAL A 79 -0.31 5.42 23.98
N LYS A 80 -0.99 5.90 25.02
CA LYS A 80 -1.99 6.96 24.87
C LYS A 80 -1.25 8.31 24.91
N PRO A 81 -1.48 9.21 23.95
CA PRO A 81 -0.85 10.51 23.97
C PRO A 81 -1.38 11.37 25.12
N THR A 82 -0.52 12.24 25.65
CA THR A 82 -0.82 13.26 26.66
C THR A 82 -0.89 14.65 26.00
N ASN A 83 -1.05 15.72 26.78
CA ASN A 83 -1.08 17.10 26.30
C ASN A 83 -2.11 17.26 25.14
N ASN A 84 -3.38 16.93 25.45
CA ASN A 84 -4.49 16.99 24.48
C ASN A 84 -4.18 16.23 23.18
N GLY A 85 -3.63 15.01 23.27
CA GLY A 85 -3.37 14.14 22.12
C GLY A 85 -2.09 14.47 21.32
N LYS A 86 -1.24 15.40 21.80
CA LYS A 86 -0.08 15.87 21.06
C LYS A 86 1.25 15.24 21.48
N THR A 87 1.35 14.65 22.67
CA THR A 87 2.63 14.18 23.19
C THR A 87 2.62 12.68 23.41
N TYR A 88 3.49 11.97 22.67
CA TYR A 88 3.69 10.53 22.79
C TYR A 88 5.02 10.27 23.52
N THR A 89 4.99 9.48 24.59
CA THR A 89 6.20 9.10 25.33
C THR A 89 6.32 7.58 25.38
N PHE A 90 7.36 7.07 24.74
CA PHE A 90 7.62 5.64 24.57
C PHE A 90 8.70 5.17 25.52
N ASN A 91 8.47 4.05 26.19
CA ASN A 91 9.52 3.25 26.79
C ASN A 91 9.95 2.21 25.75
N LEU A 92 11.25 2.14 25.47
CA LEU A 92 11.81 1.20 24.52
C LEU A 92 12.26 -0.07 25.26
N ARG A 93 12.16 -1.21 24.56
CA ARG A 93 12.64 -2.48 25.08
C ARG A 93 14.17 -2.49 25.12
N HIS A 94 14.74 -3.18 26.11
CA HIS A 94 16.18 -3.22 26.30
C HIS A 94 16.86 -4.34 25.49
N ASP A 95 16.11 -5.28 24.95
CA ASP A 95 16.59 -6.43 24.18
C ASP A 95 16.55 -6.23 22.66
N ALA A 96 16.00 -5.11 22.16
CA ALA A 96 16.11 -4.74 20.74
C ALA A 96 17.59 -4.47 20.37
N LYS A 97 18.05 -5.12 19.31
CA LYS A 97 19.44 -5.04 18.84
C LYS A 97 19.49 -4.90 17.32
N TRP A 98 20.48 -4.19 16.87
CA TRP A 98 20.94 -4.22 15.50
C TRP A 98 21.63 -5.55 15.16
N ASN A 99 21.80 -5.85 13.90
CA ASN A 99 22.45 -7.06 13.43
C ASN A 99 23.96 -7.17 13.80
N ASP A 100 24.59 -6.06 14.18
CA ASP A 100 25.93 -6.03 14.77
C ASP A 100 25.95 -6.36 16.27
N GLY A 101 24.78 -6.59 16.90
CA GLY A 101 24.59 -6.85 18.32
C GLY A 101 24.48 -5.60 19.20
N SER A 102 24.70 -4.41 18.68
CA SER A 102 24.51 -3.15 19.42
C SER A 102 23.02 -2.91 19.72
N ARG A 103 22.74 -2.14 20.80
CA ARG A 103 21.37 -1.89 21.26
C ARG A 103 20.69 -0.82 20.40
N VAL A 104 19.41 -1.03 20.07
CA VAL A 104 18.54 0.02 19.54
C VAL A 104 18.18 1.00 20.65
N THR A 105 18.32 2.28 20.41
CA THR A 105 18.17 3.34 21.43
C THR A 105 17.22 4.44 20.96
N ALA A 106 16.75 5.29 21.88
CA ALA A 106 15.98 6.48 21.54
C ALA A 106 16.77 7.46 20.65
N GLY A 107 18.11 7.46 20.78
CA GLY A 107 18.99 8.25 19.91
C GLY A 107 18.86 7.87 18.44
N ASP A 108 18.73 6.58 18.11
CA ASP A 108 18.61 6.09 16.73
C ASP A 108 17.35 6.60 16.05
N PHE A 109 16.24 6.68 16.79
CA PHE A 109 14.97 7.29 16.30
C PHE A 109 15.12 8.81 16.12
N VAL A 110 15.71 9.50 17.12
CA VAL A 110 15.92 10.97 17.03
C VAL A 110 16.80 11.32 15.84
N ALA A 111 17.90 10.58 15.64
CA ALA A 111 18.80 10.79 14.51
C ALA A 111 18.09 10.55 13.17
N SER A 112 17.30 9.47 13.06
CA SER A 112 16.53 9.17 11.87
C SER A 112 15.56 10.30 11.51
N PHE A 113 14.71 10.70 12.45
CA PHE A 113 13.67 11.69 12.16
C PHE A 113 14.25 13.07 11.83
N ARG A 114 15.29 13.50 12.56
CA ARG A 114 16.00 14.74 12.26
C ARG A 114 16.67 14.72 10.89
N ARG A 115 17.33 13.60 10.54
CA ARG A 115 17.95 13.41 9.23
C ARG A 115 16.91 13.42 8.11
N GLN A 116 15.77 12.76 8.30
CA GLN A 116 14.71 12.68 7.29
C GLN A 116 14.12 14.06 6.96
N VAL A 117 13.99 14.96 7.95
CA VAL A 117 13.41 16.30 7.77
C VAL A 117 14.47 17.32 7.29
N GLU A 118 15.74 17.06 7.52
CA GLU A 118 16.82 17.97 7.17
C GLU A 118 16.95 18.16 5.64
N PRO A 119 16.92 19.42 5.11
CA PRO A 119 16.93 19.66 3.66
C PRO A 119 18.09 19.02 2.90
N LYS A 120 19.28 18.93 3.53
CA LYS A 120 20.47 18.32 2.90
C LYS A 120 20.29 16.83 2.61
N THR A 121 19.40 16.13 3.32
CA THR A 121 19.09 14.70 3.09
C THR A 121 18.32 14.52 1.79
N LYS A 122 17.59 15.54 1.32
CA LYS A 122 16.73 15.51 0.14
C LYS A 122 15.71 14.36 0.20
N SER A 123 15.21 14.06 1.39
CA SER A 123 14.22 13.00 1.58
C SER A 123 12.90 13.40 0.96
N GLN A 124 12.43 12.63 -0.02
CA GLN A 124 11.09 12.79 -0.60
C GLN A 124 9.98 12.37 0.39
N ARG A 125 10.36 11.75 1.50
CA ARG A 125 9.44 11.28 2.55
C ARG A 125 9.44 12.15 3.80
N ALA A 126 10.10 13.29 3.77
CA ALA A 126 10.08 14.26 4.88
C ALA A 126 8.64 14.59 5.31
N GLY A 127 7.70 14.66 4.35
CA GLY A 127 6.28 14.95 4.59
C GLY A 127 5.57 13.98 5.55
N HIS A 128 6.05 12.74 5.72
CA HIS A 128 5.49 11.81 6.71
C HIS A 128 5.69 12.25 8.17
N LEU A 129 6.61 13.22 8.41
CA LEU A 129 6.83 13.82 9.71
C LEU A 129 6.17 15.20 9.85
N SER A 130 5.32 15.62 8.90
CA SER A 130 4.71 16.96 8.85
C SER A 130 3.85 17.31 10.07
N ASP A 131 3.31 16.32 10.76
CA ASP A 131 2.56 16.52 11.99
C ASP A 131 3.44 16.76 13.23
N ILE A 132 4.75 16.51 13.16
CA ILE A 132 5.68 16.74 14.27
C ILE A 132 5.93 18.24 14.43
N LYS A 133 5.91 18.70 15.67
CA LYS A 133 6.16 20.11 16.03
C LYS A 133 7.46 20.62 15.40
N ASN A 134 7.43 21.83 14.85
CA ASN A 134 8.53 22.51 14.16
C ASN A 134 9.00 21.82 12.86
N TYR A 135 8.21 20.90 12.31
CA TYR A 135 8.54 20.25 11.03
C TYR A 135 8.81 21.28 9.93
N GLN A 136 7.89 22.22 9.73
CA GLN A 136 7.94 23.17 8.61
C GLN A 136 9.20 24.05 8.67
N GLU A 137 9.55 24.55 9.84
CA GLU A 137 10.72 25.39 10.05
C GLU A 137 12.02 24.63 9.79
N VAL A 138 12.07 23.35 10.23
CA VAL A 138 13.23 22.48 10.00
C VAL A 138 13.34 22.08 8.55
N ASN A 139 12.22 21.65 7.93
CA ASN A 139 12.22 21.14 6.55
C ASN A 139 12.52 22.24 5.51
N THR A 140 12.26 23.51 5.86
CA THR A 140 12.62 24.67 5.01
C THR A 140 14.00 25.27 5.35
N GLY A 141 14.74 24.67 6.29
CA GLY A 141 16.06 25.15 6.73
C GLY A 141 16.02 26.41 7.61
N LYS A 142 14.84 26.88 8.03
CA LYS A 142 14.67 28.05 8.91
C LYS A 142 15.01 27.74 10.37
N ALA A 143 15.03 26.47 10.74
CA ALA A 143 15.43 26.01 12.08
C ALA A 143 16.37 24.79 11.99
N SER A 144 17.24 24.65 12.99
CA SER A 144 18.10 23.47 13.12
C SER A 144 17.28 22.19 13.30
N PRO A 145 17.72 21.03 12.77
CA PRO A 145 17.08 19.73 13.01
C PRO A 145 16.88 19.39 14.49
N SER A 146 17.68 19.95 15.39
CA SER A 146 17.54 19.80 16.84
C SER A 146 16.24 20.37 17.41
N LYS A 147 15.59 21.29 16.70
CA LYS A 147 14.32 21.92 17.10
C LYS A 147 13.08 21.08 16.75
N LEU A 148 13.23 20.02 15.92
CA LEU A 148 12.15 19.09 15.65
C LEU A 148 11.59 18.51 16.95
N GLY A 149 10.27 18.36 17.04
CA GLY A 149 9.55 17.89 18.23
C GLY A 149 9.85 16.45 18.63
N VAL A 150 11.11 16.01 18.56
CA VAL A 150 11.56 14.66 18.95
C VAL A 150 12.74 14.75 19.91
N LYS A 151 12.68 13.98 21.01
CA LYS A 151 13.71 14.00 22.08
C LYS A 151 13.95 12.59 22.64
N ALA A 152 15.21 12.22 22.82
CA ALA A 152 15.60 11.14 23.71
C ALA A 152 15.63 11.68 25.15
N LEU A 153 14.65 11.27 25.96
CA LEU A 153 14.59 11.63 27.39
C LEU A 153 15.59 10.80 28.20
N SER A 154 15.90 9.59 27.74
CA SER A 154 16.98 8.73 28.21
C SER A 154 17.36 7.76 27.08
N LYS A 155 18.34 6.88 27.33
CA LYS A 155 18.76 5.85 26.36
C LYS A 155 17.60 5.03 25.79
N TYR A 156 16.57 4.74 26.62
CA TYR A 156 15.41 3.91 26.27
C TYR A 156 14.08 4.62 26.46
N LYS A 157 14.06 5.95 26.42
CA LYS A 157 12.84 6.71 26.55
C LYS A 157 12.80 7.81 25.48
N LEU A 158 11.87 7.68 24.53
CA LEU A 158 11.67 8.59 23.40
C LEU A 158 10.41 9.41 23.61
N GLN A 159 10.45 10.70 23.24
CA GLN A 159 9.28 11.55 23.20
C GLN A 159 9.13 12.15 21.80
N ILE A 160 7.89 12.10 21.28
CA ILE A 160 7.46 12.78 20.04
C ILE A 160 6.36 13.76 20.43
N THR A 161 6.49 15.01 19.99
CA THR A 161 5.49 16.06 20.18
C THR A 161 4.96 16.50 18.83
N LEU A 162 3.65 16.43 18.65
CA LEU A 162 2.94 16.85 17.44
C LEU A 162 2.54 18.33 17.51
N SER A 163 2.32 18.95 16.36
CA SER A 163 1.74 20.30 16.23
C SER A 163 0.24 20.30 16.58
N ARG A 164 -0.47 19.22 16.25
CA ARG A 164 -1.90 19.00 16.52
C ARG A 164 -2.16 17.54 16.90
N PRO A 165 -3.31 17.21 17.50
CA PRO A 165 -3.72 15.82 17.66
C PRO A 165 -3.94 15.14 16.30
N VAL A 166 -3.49 13.88 16.14
CA VAL A 166 -3.64 13.10 14.89
C VAL A 166 -4.23 11.73 15.23
N PRO A 167 -5.51 11.46 14.91
CA PRO A 167 -6.19 10.22 15.32
C PRO A 167 -5.57 8.94 14.78
N TYR A 168 -4.98 9.00 13.58
CA TYR A 168 -4.34 7.86 12.90
C TYR A 168 -2.82 7.75 13.15
N TYR A 169 -2.24 8.56 14.05
CA TYR A 169 -0.78 8.67 14.21
C TYR A 169 -0.11 7.35 14.61
N ASN A 170 -0.82 6.44 15.29
CA ASN A 170 -0.29 5.11 15.57
C ASN A 170 0.05 4.30 14.31
N TYR A 171 -0.70 4.51 13.21
CA TYR A 171 -0.37 3.91 11.91
C TYR A 171 0.87 4.54 11.29
N VAL A 172 0.96 5.88 11.35
CA VAL A 172 2.17 6.60 10.88
C VAL A 172 3.40 6.10 11.63
N ILE A 173 3.30 5.94 12.96
CA ILE A 173 4.38 5.37 13.78
C ILE A 173 4.78 3.97 13.33
N ALA A 174 3.81 3.12 12.98
CA ALA A 174 4.06 1.71 12.65
C ALA A 174 4.58 1.49 11.24
N THR A 175 4.27 2.40 10.30
CA THR A 175 4.51 2.17 8.87
C THR A 175 5.52 3.13 8.25
N GLN A 176 5.78 4.29 8.91
CA GLN A 176 6.58 5.36 8.32
C GLN A 176 7.77 5.79 9.18
N LEU A 177 7.77 5.48 10.49
CA LEU A 177 8.74 5.98 11.45
C LEU A 177 9.72 4.89 11.87
N PHE A 178 10.85 4.79 11.15
CA PHE A 178 11.89 3.79 11.39
C PHE A 178 13.16 4.42 11.98
N PRO A 179 13.90 3.70 12.84
CA PRO A 179 15.20 4.14 13.33
C PRO A 179 16.28 3.98 12.25
N ILE A 180 17.44 4.58 12.48
CA ILE A 180 18.69 4.30 11.76
C ILE A 180 19.78 3.97 12.77
N ASN A 181 20.70 3.06 12.43
CA ASN A 181 21.90 2.86 13.24
C ASN A 181 22.83 4.06 13.04
N GLN A 182 22.92 4.92 14.06
CA GLN A 182 23.73 6.15 14.00
C GLN A 182 25.21 5.86 13.79
N LYS A 183 25.73 4.81 14.43
CA LYS A 183 27.14 4.40 14.34
C LYS A 183 27.48 3.98 12.91
N ASP A 184 26.63 3.17 12.33
CA ASP A 184 26.82 2.68 10.95
C ASP A 184 26.60 3.80 9.92
N LEU A 185 25.64 4.69 10.14
CA LEU A 185 25.48 5.87 9.30
C LEU A 185 26.74 6.76 9.35
N ALA A 186 27.30 6.99 10.52
CA ALA A 186 28.53 7.78 10.67
C ALA A 186 29.72 7.11 9.97
N LYS A 187 29.81 5.77 10.05
CA LYS A 187 30.86 4.97 9.43
C LYS A 187 30.73 4.90 7.89
N TRP A 188 29.52 4.70 7.39
CA TRP A 188 29.28 4.38 5.97
C TRP A 188 28.87 5.60 5.13
N GLY A 189 28.39 6.66 5.77
CA GLY A 189 27.96 7.89 5.09
C GLY A 189 26.93 7.64 4.00
N SER A 190 27.26 8.01 2.76
CA SER A 190 26.37 7.84 1.60
C SER A 190 26.11 6.39 1.18
N LYS A 191 26.95 5.46 1.62
CA LYS A 191 26.78 4.02 1.33
C LYS A 191 25.72 3.36 2.22
N TYR A 192 25.29 4.01 3.31
CA TYR A 192 24.29 3.45 4.23
C TYR A 192 23.03 3.01 3.48
N GLY A 193 22.67 1.73 3.60
CA GLY A 193 21.49 1.14 2.98
C GLY A 193 21.56 0.95 1.45
N GLN A 194 22.75 0.93 0.83
CA GLN A 194 22.91 0.79 -0.63
C GLN A 194 23.19 -0.64 -1.09
N ASP A 195 23.69 -1.48 -0.21
CA ASP A 195 24.00 -2.89 -0.45
C ASP A 195 23.98 -3.70 0.86
N SER A 196 24.19 -5.03 0.74
CA SER A 196 24.14 -5.95 1.89
C SER A 196 25.22 -5.71 2.96
N GLU A 197 26.34 -5.11 2.60
CA GLU A 197 27.46 -4.85 3.53
C GLU A 197 27.19 -3.58 4.34
N HIS A 198 26.41 -2.66 3.78
CA HIS A 198 26.07 -1.36 4.38
C HIS A 198 24.61 -1.30 4.85
N ALA A 199 23.96 -2.46 5.06
CA ALA A 199 22.59 -2.57 5.55
C ALA A 199 22.56 -2.85 7.05
N ALA A 200 22.13 -1.87 7.85
CA ALA A 200 21.80 -2.08 9.26
C ALA A 200 20.38 -2.66 9.38
N SER A 201 20.23 -3.69 10.24
CA SER A 201 18.95 -4.38 10.42
C SER A 201 18.70 -4.61 11.92
N ASP A 202 17.53 -4.22 12.41
CA ASP A 202 17.02 -4.53 13.75
C ASP A 202 15.72 -5.35 13.71
N GLY A 203 15.25 -5.67 12.49
CA GLY A 203 14.07 -6.49 12.22
C GLY A 203 14.34 -7.99 12.20
N ALA A 204 13.31 -8.74 11.81
CA ALA A 204 13.33 -10.21 11.78
C ALA A 204 14.38 -10.82 10.84
N TYR A 205 14.76 -10.06 9.81
CA TYR A 205 15.68 -10.51 8.77
C TYR A 205 16.81 -9.50 8.52
N GLU A 206 17.88 -10.00 7.92
CA GLU A 206 18.96 -9.25 7.29
C GLU A 206 18.89 -9.46 5.79
N ILE A 207 19.20 -8.44 4.98
CA ILE A 207 19.31 -8.56 3.53
C ILE A 207 20.71 -8.97 3.12
N LYS A 208 20.83 -10.02 2.32
CA LYS A 208 22.09 -10.58 1.83
C LYS A 208 22.08 -10.74 0.30
N ASN A 209 23.28 -10.82 -0.29
CA ASN A 209 23.48 -11.02 -1.73
C ASN A 209 22.80 -9.95 -2.59
N TRP A 210 22.69 -8.73 -2.09
CA TRP A 210 21.99 -7.62 -2.70
C TRP A 210 22.88 -6.39 -2.89
N ASN A 211 22.65 -5.72 -3.99
CA ASN A 211 22.93 -4.31 -4.22
C ASN A 211 21.84 -3.74 -5.14
N SER A 212 21.80 -2.43 -5.34
CA SER A 212 20.73 -1.74 -6.09
C SER A 212 20.61 -2.14 -7.57
N SER A 213 21.61 -2.81 -8.16
CA SER A 213 21.61 -3.24 -9.56
C SER A 213 21.20 -4.70 -9.77
N LYS A 214 21.06 -5.49 -8.68
CA LYS A 214 20.69 -6.90 -8.77
C LYS A 214 19.18 -7.10 -8.82
N ASP A 215 18.74 -8.06 -9.63
CA ASP A 215 17.35 -8.52 -9.72
C ASP A 215 17.01 -9.60 -8.68
N THR A 216 17.92 -9.91 -7.77
CA THR A 216 17.71 -10.92 -6.72
C THR A 216 18.29 -10.45 -5.39
N TRP A 217 17.69 -10.91 -4.29
CA TRP A 217 18.21 -10.77 -2.93
C TRP A 217 17.72 -11.90 -2.03
N THR A 218 18.34 -12.02 -0.88
CA THR A 218 17.97 -13.02 0.10
C THR A 218 17.79 -12.37 1.46
N LEU A 219 16.64 -12.60 2.09
CA LEU A 219 16.43 -12.30 3.50
C LEU A 219 16.88 -13.53 4.30
N VAL A 220 17.75 -13.31 5.28
CA VAL A 220 18.25 -14.33 6.21
C VAL A 220 17.81 -13.94 7.61
N LYS A 221 17.32 -14.90 8.40
CA LYS A 221 16.89 -14.70 9.79
C LYS A 221 17.97 -13.95 10.59
N ASN A 222 17.58 -12.83 11.19
CA ASN A 222 18.46 -12.05 12.08
C ASN A 222 18.51 -12.72 13.45
N LYS A 223 19.68 -13.26 13.83
CA LYS A 223 19.90 -13.92 15.12
C LYS A 223 19.79 -12.98 16.33
N HIS A 224 19.96 -11.67 16.10
CA HIS A 224 19.90 -10.64 17.14
C HIS A 224 18.50 -10.03 17.31
N TYR A 225 17.54 -10.41 16.45
CA TYR A 225 16.16 -9.96 16.58
C TYR A 225 15.54 -10.44 17.90
N TYR A 226 14.87 -9.54 18.63
CA TYR A 226 14.32 -9.84 19.96
C TYR A 226 13.29 -10.99 19.99
N ASN A 227 12.66 -11.29 18.86
CA ASN A 227 11.73 -12.41 18.67
C ASN A 227 12.28 -13.49 17.73
N ALA A 228 13.62 -13.61 17.61
CA ALA A 228 14.23 -14.54 16.67
C ALA A 228 13.68 -15.97 16.80
N ASP A 229 13.43 -16.45 18.02
CA ASP A 229 12.92 -17.82 18.26
C ASP A 229 11.54 -18.08 17.62
N LYS A 230 10.76 -17.04 17.34
CA LYS A 230 9.45 -17.14 16.69
C LYS A 230 9.51 -17.05 15.16
N VAL A 231 10.67 -16.75 14.58
CA VAL A 231 10.87 -16.68 13.13
C VAL A 231 11.23 -18.06 12.61
N ASP A 232 10.32 -18.68 11.89
CA ASP A 232 10.46 -20.06 11.37
C ASP A 232 11.18 -20.10 10.02
N LEU A 233 10.81 -19.23 9.07
CA LEU A 233 11.45 -19.15 7.76
C LEU A 233 12.87 -18.59 7.91
N LYS A 234 13.89 -19.45 7.85
CA LYS A 234 15.29 -19.06 8.04
C LYS A 234 15.86 -18.28 6.85
N LYS A 235 15.35 -18.54 5.66
CA LYS A 235 15.84 -17.94 4.42
C LYS A 235 14.70 -17.72 3.42
N ILE A 236 14.63 -16.52 2.84
CA ILE A 236 13.66 -16.14 1.83
C ILE A 236 14.43 -15.58 0.64
N HIS A 237 14.30 -16.21 -0.51
CA HIS A 237 14.92 -15.77 -1.75
C HIS A 237 13.92 -15.04 -2.62
N PHE A 238 14.24 -13.83 -3.02
CA PHE A 238 13.48 -13.01 -3.95
C PHE A 238 14.14 -12.94 -5.31
N GLN A 239 13.32 -12.99 -6.35
CA GLN A 239 13.72 -12.63 -7.71
C GLN A 239 12.74 -11.65 -8.32
N VAL A 240 13.23 -10.68 -9.08
CA VAL A 240 12.39 -9.72 -9.79
C VAL A 240 11.78 -10.37 -11.02
N VAL A 241 10.46 -10.37 -11.09
CA VAL A 241 9.70 -10.89 -12.23
C VAL A 241 8.68 -9.84 -12.66
N LYS A 242 8.95 -9.18 -13.78
CA LYS A 242 8.17 -8.02 -14.26
C LYS A 242 6.81 -8.38 -14.85
N THR A 243 6.61 -9.63 -15.29
CA THR A 243 5.36 -10.04 -15.95
C THR A 243 4.59 -11.09 -15.14
N PRO A 244 3.28 -10.91 -14.90
CA PRO A 244 2.44 -11.89 -14.21
C PRO A 244 2.45 -13.27 -14.89
N LYS A 245 2.60 -13.33 -16.22
CA LYS A 245 2.66 -14.58 -16.98
C LYS A 245 3.92 -15.40 -16.64
N THR A 246 5.07 -14.76 -16.50
CA THR A 246 6.32 -15.42 -16.07
C THR A 246 6.20 -15.91 -14.63
N SER A 247 5.65 -15.08 -13.73
CA SER A 247 5.39 -15.45 -12.34
C SER A 247 4.50 -16.69 -12.24
N LEU A 248 3.42 -16.75 -13.03
CA LEU A 248 2.53 -17.92 -13.07
C LEU A 248 3.27 -19.19 -13.54
N ARG A 249 4.12 -19.09 -14.58
CA ARG A 249 4.90 -20.23 -15.06
C ARG A 249 5.89 -20.76 -14.02
N LEU A 250 6.58 -19.87 -13.31
CA LEU A 250 7.51 -20.26 -12.23
C LEU A 250 6.77 -20.98 -11.10
N PHE A 251 5.57 -20.52 -10.75
CA PHE A 251 4.75 -21.19 -9.74
C PHE A 251 4.27 -22.56 -10.24
N GLN A 252 3.83 -22.68 -11.50
CA GLN A 252 3.45 -23.95 -12.14
C GLN A 252 4.58 -24.97 -12.14
N ALA A 253 5.82 -24.51 -12.41
CA ALA A 253 7.03 -25.35 -12.38
C ALA A 253 7.50 -25.70 -10.96
N LYS A 254 6.88 -25.12 -9.90
CA LYS A 254 7.29 -25.22 -8.49
C LYS A 254 8.69 -24.65 -8.22
N ASP A 255 9.15 -23.72 -9.06
CA ASP A 255 10.42 -23.00 -8.87
C ASP A 255 10.31 -21.95 -7.78
N ILE A 256 9.10 -21.47 -7.49
CA ILE A 256 8.77 -20.52 -6.44
C ILE A 256 7.61 -21.02 -5.57
N ASP A 257 7.59 -20.57 -4.32
CA ASP A 257 6.58 -20.95 -3.31
C ASP A 257 5.44 -19.93 -3.23
N GLU A 258 5.65 -18.71 -3.68
CA GLU A 258 4.67 -17.61 -3.65
C GLU A 258 4.91 -16.60 -4.76
N THR A 259 3.83 -16.04 -5.30
CA THR A 259 3.90 -14.89 -6.22
C THR A 259 2.56 -14.15 -6.28
N GLN A 260 2.62 -12.85 -6.55
CA GLN A 260 1.45 -12.06 -6.89
C GLN A 260 1.10 -12.22 -8.37
N ILE A 261 -0.20 -12.35 -8.67
CA ILE A 261 -0.75 -12.37 -10.03
C ILE A 261 -1.81 -11.29 -10.19
N SER A 262 -2.02 -10.84 -11.43
CA SER A 262 -2.99 -9.80 -11.74
C SER A 262 -3.58 -9.96 -13.15
N GLY A 263 -4.59 -9.15 -13.47
CA GLY A 263 -5.21 -9.09 -14.78
C GLY A 263 -5.95 -10.38 -15.17
N SER A 264 -6.01 -10.66 -16.47
CA SER A 264 -6.75 -11.79 -17.03
C SER A 264 -6.31 -13.17 -16.54
N LEU A 265 -5.05 -13.30 -16.09
CA LEU A 265 -4.49 -14.57 -15.59
C LEU A 265 -5.13 -15.03 -14.27
N VAL A 266 -5.74 -14.13 -13.51
CA VAL A 266 -6.33 -14.46 -12.20
C VAL A 266 -7.46 -15.47 -12.32
N ALA A 267 -8.30 -15.35 -13.36
CA ALA A 267 -9.42 -16.27 -13.56
C ALA A 267 -8.96 -17.70 -13.83
N ASP A 268 -7.93 -17.88 -14.63
CA ASP A 268 -7.37 -19.19 -14.95
C ASP A 268 -6.58 -19.78 -13.78
N ALA A 269 -5.80 -18.95 -13.08
CA ALA A 269 -5.11 -19.35 -11.87
C ALA A 269 -6.07 -19.83 -10.77
N LYS A 270 -7.20 -19.15 -10.55
CA LYS A 270 -8.25 -19.59 -9.61
C LYS A 270 -8.84 -20.95 -9.98
N LYS A 271 -8.94 -21.29 -11.26
CA LYS A 271 -9.41 -22.62 -11.69
C LYS A 271 -8.35 -23.69 -11.45
N GLN A 272 -7.12 -23.42 -11.87
CA GLN A 272 -6.01 -24.39 -11.84
C GLN A 272 -5.45 -24.59 -10.41
N PHE A 273 -5.36 -23.52 -9.61
CA PHE A 273 -4.74 -23.49 -8.27
C PHE A 273 -5.72 -23.06 -7.19
N LYS A 274 -6.94 -23.61 -7.22
CA LYS A 274 -8.05 -23.21 -6.34
C LYS A 274 -7.65 -23.08 -4.86
N SER A 275 -6.86 -24.02 -4.35
CA SER A 275 -6.47 -24.08 -2.93
C SER A 275 -5.16 -23.33 -2.60
N GLU A 276 -4.41 -22.92 -3.61
CA GLU A 276 -3.22 -22.09 -3.49
C GLU A 276 -3.49 -20.62 -3.80
N THR A 277 -4.66 -20.29 -4.40
CA THR A 277 -5.03 -18.91 -4.70
C THR A 277 -5.59 -18.23 -3.46
N VAL A 278 -4.93 -17.18 -3.02
CA VAL A 278 -5.35 -16.28 -1.94
C VAL A 278 -5.79 -14.96 -2.54
N VAL A 279 -7.03 -14.55 -2.27
CA VAL A 279 -7.57 -13.25 -2.66
C VAL A 279 -7.82 -12.43 -1.42
N SER A 280 -7.20 -11.27 -1.32
CA SER A 280 -7.40 -10.33 -0.22
C SER A 280 -7.86 -8.96 -0.76
N LYS A 281 -8.60 -8.21 0.05
CA LYS A 281 -8.86 -6.80 -0.24
C LYS A 281 -7.55 -6.03 -0.13
N TYR A 282 -7.38 -5.03 -0.98
CA TYR A 282 -6.24 -4.13 -0.94
C TYR A 282 -6.73 -2.68 -0.74
N GLY A 283 -6.07 -1.93 0.12
CA GLY A 283 -6.42 -0.54 0.44
C GLY A 283 -6.08 0.41 -0.71
N GLN A 284 -6.54 0.08 -1.91
CA GLN A 284 -6.34 0.90 -3.10
C GLN A 284 -7.66 1.10 -3.83
N LEU A 285 -7.95 2.36 -4.15
CA LEU A 285 -9.11 2.79 -4.93
C LEU A 285 -8.69 3.15 -6.34
N ALA A 286 -9.40 2.62 -7.35
CA ALA A 286 -9.35 3.12 -8.71
C ALA A 286 -10.42 4.19 -8.91
N PHE A 287 -10.08 5.29 -9.56
CA PHE A 287 -10.99 6.40 -9.81
C PHE A 287 -10.65 7.19 -11.08
N ILE A 288 -11.58 8.02 -11.52
CA ILE A 288 -11.38 8.98 -12.62
C ILE A 288 -11.10 10.35 -11.99
N PRO A 289 -9.88 10.92 -12.12
CA PRO A 289 -9.62 12.34 -11.94
C PRO A 289 -10.16 13.13 -13.12
N TRP A 290 -10.74 14.32 -12.84
CA TRP A 290 -11.31 15.21 -13.85
C TRP A 290 -10.51 16.50 -13.93
N ASN A 291 -10.07 16.89 -15.12
CA ASN A 291 -9.37 18.16 -15.32
C ASN A 291 -10.35 19.35 -15.28
N ASN A 292 -10.36 20.10 -14.19
CA ASN A 292 -11.24 21.26 -14.03
C ASN A 292 -10.69 22.56 -14.64
N TYR A 293 -9.50 22.54 -15.24
CA TYR A 293 -9.05 23.61 -16.14
C TYR A 293 -9.85 23.65 -17.44
N ARG A 294 -10.42 22.51 -17.87
CA ARG A 294 -11.19 22.37 -19.09
C ARG A 294 -12.67 22.68 -18.84
N LYS A 295 -13.30 23.55 -19.65
CA LYS A 295 -14.73 23.89 -19.55
C LYS A 295 -15.61 22.63 -19.61
N THR A 296 -15.31 21.71 -20.53
CA THR A 296 -16.06 20.46 -20.74
C THR A 296 -16.06 19.59 -19.50
N THR A 297 -14.89 19.23 -18.99
CA THR A 297 -14.75 18.27 -17.86
C THR A 297 -15.00 18.90 -16.49
N ARG A 298 -14.98 20.25 -16.40
CA ARG A 298 -15.48 20.99 -15.23
C ARG A 298 -17.00 20.90 -15.09
N ASN A 299 -17.74 20.59 -16.16
CA ASN A 299 -19.19 20.47 -16.12
C ASN A 299 -19.62 19.30 -15.22
N LEU A 300 -20.40 19.60 -14.18
CA LEU A 300 -20.84 18.60 -13.19
C LEU A 300 -21.78 17.56 -13.79
N ASN A 301 -22.68 17.99 -14.70
CA ASN A 301 -23.66 17.10 -15.30
C ASN A 301 -22.99 16.09 -16.25
N LEU A 302 -21.90 16.47 -16.92
CA LEU A 302 -21.09 15.54 -17.71
C LEU A 302 -20.43 14.46 -16.80
N ARG A 303 -19.83 14.86 -15.68
CA ARG A 303 -19.22 13.91 -14.72
C ARG A 303 -20.27 12.97 -14.13
N ARG A 304 -21.46 13.48 -13.78
CA ARG A 304 -22.60 12.67 -13.32
C ARG A 304 -23.09 11.70 -14.40
N ALA A 305 -23.18 12.17 -15.63
CA ALA A 305 -23.58 11.31 -16.75
C ALA A 305 -22.68 10.09 -16.87
N LEU A 306 -21.34 10.29 -16.89
CA LEU A 306 -20.41 9.17 -16.95
C LEU A 306 -20.47 8.30 -15.69
N SER A 307 -20.55 8.90 -14.49
CA SER A 307 -20.61 8.14 -13.23
C SER A 307 -21.83 7.21 -13.17
N TYR A 308 -23.02 7.68 -13.61
CA TYR A 308 -24.23 6.85 -13.69
C TYR A 308 -24.20 5.83 -14.83
N ALA A 309 -23.43 6.08 -15.89
CA ALA A 309 -23.26 5.14 -17.00
C ALA A 309 -22.39 3.93 -16.65
N ILE A 310 -21.47 4.05 -15.70
CA ILE A 310 -20.53 2.99 -15.36
C ILE A 310 -21.21 1.94 -14.46
N ASP A 311 -21.43 0.73 -15.00
CA ASP A 311 -21.80 -0.44 -14.20
C ASP A 311 -20.54 -1.02 -13.52
N ARG A 312 -20.31 -0.57 -12.30
CA ARG A 312 -19.14 -0.97 -11.50
C ARG A 312 -19.14 -2.45 -11.11
N LYS A 313 -20.34 -3.05 -11.00
CA LYS A 313 -20.46 -4.50 -10.75
C LYS A 313 -20.00 -5.30 -11.96
N SER A 314 -20.44 -4.90 -13.16
CA SER A 314 -19.99 -5.53 -14.39
C SER A 314 -18.51 -5.29 -14.65
N LEU A 315 -17.99 -4.09 -14.37
CA LEU A 315 -16.56 -3.78 -14.46
C LEU A 315 -15.72 -4.76 -13.60
N ALA A 316 -16.05 -4.92 -12.32
CA ALA A 316 -15.33 -5.82 -11.42
C ALA A 316 -15.48 -7.29 -11.82
N LYS A 317 -16.71 -7.75 -12.11
CA LYS A 317 -17.02 -9.17 -12.33
C LYS A 317 -16.63 -9.66 -13.72
N ASN A 318 -16.85 -8.85 -14.77
CA ASN A 318 -16.78 -9.29 -16.17
C ASN A 318 -15.53 -8.78 -16.91
N VAL A 319 -14.94 -7.64 -16.47
CA VAL A 319 -13.74 -7.06 -17.09
C VAL A 319 -12.51 -7.43 -16.27
N LEU A 320 -12.46 -7.03 -15.00
CA LEU A 320 -11.28 -7.28 -14.14
C LEU A 320 -11.12 -8.76 -13.76
N LYS A 321 -12.17 -9.41 -13.29
CA LYS A 321 -12.20 -10.85 -12.91
C LYS A 321 -11.14 -11.25 -11.88
N ASP A 322 -10.53 -10.29 -11.21
CA ASP A 322 -9.39 -10.48 -10.31
C ASP A 322 -9.77 -10.52 -8.83
N GLY A 323 -11.03 -10.29 -8.49
CA GLY A 323 -11.51 -10.22 -7.10
C GLY A 323 -11.73 -8.78 -6.62
N SER A 324 -11.40 -7.77 -7.46
CA SER A 324 -11.75 -6.37 -7.22
C SER A 324 -13.25 -6.20 -6.98
N THR A 325 -13.62 -5.23 -6.15
CA THR A 325 -15.00 -4.97 -5.77
C THR A 325 -15.47 -3.60 -6.26
N PRO A 326 -16.76 -3.43 -6.61
CA PRO A 326 -17.28 -2.15 -7.08
C PRO A 326 -17.20 -1.09 -5.99
N ALA A 327 -16.63 0.09 -6.29
CA ALA A 327 -16.64 1.21 -5.36
C ALA A 327 -18.02 1.88 -5.30
N GLN A 328 -18.53 2.08 -4.10
CA GLN A 328 -19.77 2.82 -3.84
C GLN A 328 -19.51 4.24 -3.34
N SER A 329 -18.28 4.52 -2.96
CA SER A 329 -17.79 5.80 -2.45
C SER A 329 -16.29 5.92 -2.70
N VAL A 330 -15.73 7.07 -2.38
CA VAL A 330 -14.28 7.32 -2.45
C VAL A 330 -13.50 6.51 -1.40
N VAL A 331 -14.12 6.14 -0.28
CA VAL A 331 -13.49 5.29 0.73
C VAL A 331 -13.82 3.82 0.43
N PRO A 332 -12.83 2.93 0.30
CA PRO A 332 -13.05 1.51 0.08
C PRO A 332 -13.84 0.83 1.20
N GLU A 333 -14.63 -0.17 0.83
CA GLU A 333 -15.42 -0.95 1.79
C GLU A 333 -14.54 -1.89 2.61
N GLY A 334 -14.81 -1.98 3.91
CA GLY A 334 -14.11 -2.87 4.85
C GLY A 334 -12.80 -2.31 5.40
N GLU A 335 -12.40 -1.10 4.97
CA GLU A 335 -11.16 -0.48 5.43
C GLU A 335 -11.32 0.23 6.77
N VAL A 336 -12.41 0.98 6.91
CA VAL A 336 -12.68 1.76 8.12
C VAL A 336 -14.03 1.37 8.71
N LYS A 337 -14.06 1.19 10.02
CA LYS A 337 -15.29 0.99 10.79
C LYS A 337 -15.59 2.24 11.62
N ASP A 338 -16.86 2.54 11.77
CA ASP A 338 -17.32 3.56 12.72
C ASP A 338 -17.20 3.07 14.16
N ALA A 339 -17.52 3.94 15.14
CA ALA A 339 -17.46 3.62 16.56
C ALA A 339 -18.41 2.46 16.97
N SER A 340 -19.44 2.17 16.17
CA SER A 340 -20.36 1.04 16.39
C SER A 340 -19.88 -0.26 15.76
N GLY A 341 -18.71 -0.26 15.11
CA GLY A 341 -18.13 -1.41 14.39
C GLY A 341 -18.71 -1.64 12.99
N LYS A 342 -19.62 -0.78 12.50
CA LYS A 342 -20.17 -0.84 11.14
C LYS A 342 -19.18 -0.25 10.14
N ASP A 343 -19.25 -0.74 8.91
CA ASP A 343 -18.47 -0.18 7.80
C ASP A 343 -18.74 1.31 7.62
N PHE A 344 -17.71 2.09 7.36
CA PHE A 344 -17.79 3.54 7.15
C PHE A 344 -18.87 3.91 6.11
N ASN A 345 -18.96 3.14 5.02
CA ASN A 345 -19.90 3.40 3.93
C ASN A 345 -21.37 3.16 4.32
N ALA A 346 -21.65 2.57 5.49
CA ALA A 346 -23.02 2.44 5.98
C ALA A 346 -23.68 3.82 6.22
N GLY A 347 -22.89 4.83 6.65
CA GLY A 347 -23.35 6.20 6.87
C GLY A 347 -23.18 7.14 5.67
N VAL A 348 -22.62 6.66 4.55
CA VAL A 348 -22.47 7.46 3.33
C VAL A 348 -23.78 7.44 2.55
N THR A 349 -24.33 8.62 2.28
CA THR A 349 -25.47 8.83 1.37
C THR A 349 -24.96 9.07 -0.07
N ASN A 350 -25.89 9.14 -1.03
CA ASN A 350 -25.56 9.35 -2.45
C ASN A 350 -24.55 8.32 -2.99
N LYS A 351 -24.74 7.05 -2.61
CA LYS A 351 -23.90 5.96 -3.11
C LYS A 351 -23.93 5.89 -4.62
N LEU A 352 -22.79 5.58 -5.22
CA LEU A 352 -22.63 5.48 -6.66
C LEU A 352 -23.38 4.25 -7.19
N THR A 353 -24.30 4.47 -8.12
CA THR A 353 -25.15 3.44 -8.71
C THR A 353 -25.12 3.52 -10.22
N TYR A 354 -25.29 2.37 -10.88
CA TYR A 354 -25.53 2.33 -12.31
C TYR A 354 -26.98 2.69 -12.62
N ASN A 355 -27.20 3.69 -13.48
CA ASN A 355 -28.53 4.08 -13.94
C ASN A 355 -28.43 4.81 -15.29
N LEU A 356 -28.69 4.08 -16.37
CA LEU A 356 -28.54 4.61 -17.71
C LEU A 356 -29.56 5.74 -18.02
N THR A 357 -30.75 5.70 -17.44
CA THR A 357 -31.76 6.77 -17.61
C THR A 357 -31.25 8.08 -16.98
N LYS A 358 -30.72 8.03 -15.77
CA LYS A 358 -30.08 9.20 -15.14
C LYS A 358 -28.84 9.66 -15.92
N ALA A 359 -28.04 8.73 -16.44
CA ALA A 359 -26.87 9.07 -17.26
C ALA A 359 -27.28 9.90 -18.50
N ARG A 360 -28.31 9.46 -19.23
CA ARG A 360 -28.86 10.18 -20.39
C ARG A 360 -29.44 11.54 -20.02
N TYR A 361 -30.16 11.61 -18.91
CA TYR A 361 -30.70 12.87 -18.39
C TYR A 361 -29.60 13.90 -18.11
N TYR A 362 -28.55 13.50 -17.36
CA TYR A 362 -27.44 14.40 -17.04
C TYR A 362 -26.60 14.74 -18.29
N PHE A 363 -26.48 13.83 -19.25
CA PHE A 363 -25.77 14.13 -20.48
C PHE A 363 -26.49 15.20 -21.30
N LYS A 364 -27.82 15.13 -21.41
CA LYS A 364 -28.64 16.16 -22.05
C LYS A 364 -28.49 17.52 -21.38
N LEU A 365 -28.47 17.56 -20.05
CA LEU A 365 -28.20 18.79 -19.30
C LEU A 365 -26.79 19.33 -19.60
N ALA A 366 -25.78 18.46 -19.66
CA ALA A 366 -24.41 18.86 -20.00
C ALA A 366 -24.33 19.45 -21.42
N GLN A 367 -25.02 18.86 -22.41
CA GLN A 367 -25.11 19.40 -23.79
C GLN A 367 -25.71 20.82 -23.79
N GLN A 368 -26.79 21.05 -23.05
CA GLN A 368 -27.42 22.37 -22.92
C GLN A 368 -26.51 23.40 -22.27
N GLU A 369 -25.88 23.06 -21.11
CA GLU A 369 -25.01 23.97 -20.38
C GLU A 369 -23.70 24.29 -21.13
N LEU A 370 -23.20 23.36 -21.94
CA LEU A 370 -22.00 23.54 -22.74
C LEU A 370 -22.28 24.20 -24.10
N GLY A 371 -23.54 24.18 -24.57
CA GLY A 371 -23.91 24.61 -25.89
C GLY A 371 -23.37 23.69 -27.00
N GLN A 372 -23.20 22.39 -26.70
CA GLN A 372 -22.57 21.41 -27.61
C GLN A 372 -23.48 20.19 -27.81
N LYS A 373 -23.79 19.85 -29.05
CA LYS A 373 -24.51 18.62 -29.39
C LYS A 373 -23.59 17.41 -29.13
N LYS A 374 -22.37 17.44 -29.67
CA LYS A 374 -21.36 16.39 -29.49
C LYS A 374 -20.35 16.82 -28.43
N ILE A 375 -20.16 16.00 -27.38
CA ILE A 375 -19.21 16.25 -26.32
C ILE A 375 -18.05 15.27 -26.47
N ASN A 376 -16.83 15.80 -26.64
CA ASN A 376 -15.62 15.02 -26.78
C ASN A 376 -14.85 15.04 -25.44
N VAL A 377 -14.42 13.87 -24.99
CA VAL A 377 -13.58 13.68 -23.79
C VAL A 377 -12.49 12.68 -24.11
N GLN A 378 -11.25 13.02 -23.85
CA GLN A 378 -10.13 12.09 -23.92
C GLN A 378 -9.87 11.50 -22.54
N LEU A 379 -9.94 10.16 -22.41
CA LEU A 379 -9.60 9.41 -21.20
C LEU A 379 -8.15 8.94 -21.28
N LEU A 380 -7.29 9.53 -20.46
CA LEU A 380 -5.89 9.17 -20.32
C LEU A 380 -5.75 7.93 -19.43
N THR A 381 -4.90 6.98 -19.80
CA THR A 381 -4.69 5.74 -19.03
C THR A 381 -3.29 5.17 -19.24
N ALA A 382 -2.79 4.44 -18.23
CA ALA A 382 -1.55 3.68 -18.38
C ALA A 382 -1.70 2.55 -19.43
N ASP A 383 -0.59 2.16 -20.07
CA ASP A 383 -0.56 1.19 -21.19
C ASP A 383 -0.52 -0.29 -20.74
N THR A 384 -0.90 -0.58 -19.49
CA THR A 384 -1.07 -1.96 -19.04
C THR A 384 -2.40 -2.56 -19.49
N ASP A 385 -2.46 -3.88 -19.67
CA ASP A 385 -3.66 -4.59 -20.13
C ASP A 385 -4.88 -4.30 -19.23
N ALA A 386 -4.70 -4.26 -17.91
CA ALA A 386 -5.78 -4.01 -16.97
C ALA A 386 -6.34 -2.58 -17.11
N TYR A 387 -5.46 -1.57 -17.19
CA TYR A 387 -5.88 -0.18 -17.34
C TYR A 387 -6.53 0.08 -18.69
N LYS A 388 -6.02 -0.51 -19.78
CA LYS A 388 -6.64 -0.45 -21.12
C LYS A 388 -8.05 -1.03 -21.10
N ALA A 389 -8.21 -2.25 -20.55
CA ALA A 389 -9.53 -2.89 -20.48
C ALA A 389 -10.55 -2.07 -19.69
N VAL A 390 -10.12 -1.43 -18.59
CA VAL A 390 -10.97 -0.50 -17.82
C VAL A 390 -11.35 0.73 -18.64
N ALA A 391 -10.40 1.35 -19.34
CA ALA A 391 -10.65 2.54 -20.15
C ALA A 391 -11.58 2.25 -21.34
N GLU A 392 -11.38 1.14 -22.04
CA GLU A 392 -12.24 0.67 -23.14
C GLU A 392 -13.65 0.34 -22.63
N TYR A 393 -13.76 -0.26 -21.45
CA TYR A 393 -15.06 -0.49 -20.83
C TYR A 393 -15.78 0.85 -20.54
N ILE A 394 -15.08 1.84 -19.97
CA ILE A 394 -15.64 3.17 -19.69
C ILE A 394 -16.08 3.85 -21.00
N GLN A 395 -15.28 3.76 -22.06
CA GLN A 395 -15.63 4.24 -23.40
C GLN A 395 -16.93 3.62 -23.92
N ALA A 396 -17.05 2.30 -23.83
CA ALA A 396 -18.27 1.59 -24.24
C ALA A 396 -19.49 2.00 -23.39
N GLN A 397 -19.32 2.29 -22.10
CA GLN A 397 -20.42 2.78 -21.26
C GLN A 397 -20.84 4.21 -21.66
N ALA A 398 -19.92 5.09 -22.03
CA ALA A 398 -20.23 6.44 -22.50
C ALA A 398 -21.05 6.37 -23.81
N GLN A 399 -20.69 5.49 -24.74
CA GLN A 399 -21.43 5.27 -25.99
C GLN A 399 -22.89 4.82 -25.79
N LYS A 400 -23.16 4.03 -24.71
CA LYS A 400 -24.53 3.62 -24.33
C LYS A 400 -25.40 4.79 -23.86
N VAL A 401 -24.80 5.87 -23.39
CA VAL A 401 -25.53 7.08 -23.00
C VAL A 401 -26.07 7.79 -24.25
N SER A 402 -25.17 8.08 -25.19
CA SER A 402 -25.48 8.74 -26.45
C SER A 402 -24.34 8.54 -27.46
N PRO A 403 -24.63 8.41 -28.78
CA PRO A 403 -23.59 8.46 -29.82
C PRO A 403 -22.86 9.81 -29.85
N ASP A 404 -23.48 10.87 -29.33
CA ASP A 404 -22.88 12.19 -29.20
C ASP A 404 -21.92 12.32 -27.97
N PHE A 405 -21.85 11.32 -27.09
CA PHE A 405 -20.85 11.24 -26.02
C PHE A 405 -19.60 10.54 -26.57
N ASN A 406 -18.73 11.31 -27.21
CA ASN A 406 -17.50 10.79 -27.81
C ASN A 406 -16.35 10.73 -26.80
N LEU A 407 -16.23 9.60 -26.11
CA LEU A 407 -15.09 9.34 -25.22
C LEU A 407 -14.03 8.54 -25.99
N THR A 408 -12.82 9.09 -26.11
CA THR A 408 -11.67 8.44 -26.75
C THR A 408 -10.64 8.04 -25.71
N VAL A 409 -9.95 6.90 -25.92
CA VAL A 409 -8.91 6.42 -25.00
C VAL A 409 -7.54 6.79 -25.55
N ARG A 410 -6.70 7.38 -24.67
CA ARG A 410 -5.28 7.62 -24.92
C ARG A 410 -4.46 6.82 -23.90
N SER A 411 -3.82 5.73 -24.37
CA SER A 411 -3.01 4.83 -23.55
C SER A 411 -1.52 5.14 -23.75
N ILE A 412 -0.79 5.39 -22.65
CA ILE A 412 0.63 5.79 -22.66
C ILE A 412 1.36 5.17 -21.46
N PRO A 413 2.72 5.10 -21.49
CA PRO A 413 3.49 4.61 -20.34
C PRO A 413 3.18 5.37 -19.05
N LEU A 414 3.14 4.65 -17.92
CA LEU A 414 2.75 5.19 -16.61
C LEU A 414 3.52 6.46 -16.21
N GLN A 415 4.83 6.51 -16.46
CA GLN A 415 5.62 7.70 -16.11
C GLN A 415 5.21 8.93 -16.94
N GLN A 416 4.87 8.71 -18.21
CA GLN A 416 4.36 9.79 -19.08
C GLN A 416 2.94 10.20 -18.64
N GLU A 417 2.11 9.24 -18.23
CA GLU A 417 0.77 9.52 -17.69
C GLU A 417 0.84 10.42 -16.45
N ILE A 418 1.72 10.10 -15.48
CA ILE A 418 1.95 10.91 -14.28
C ILE A 418 2.45 12.32 -14.65
N SER A 419 3.36 12.42 -15.63
CA SER A 419 3.85 13.71 -16.14
C SER A 419 2.73 14.53 -16.79
N ASP A 420 1.88 13.89 -17.61
CA ASP A 420 0.76 14.55 -18.29
C ASP A 420 -0.33 15.01 -17.30
N PHE A 421 -0.60 14.24 -16.24
CA PHE A 421 -1.46 14.67 -15.14
C PHE A 421 -0.90 15.93 -14.45
N SER A 422 0.39 15.92 -14.10
CA SER A 422 1.06 17.05 -13.43
C SER A 422 1.10 18.28 -14.31
N ALA A 423 1.23 18.12 -15.62
CA ALA A 423 1.22 19.17 -16.62
C ALA A 423 -0.18 19.59 -17.10
N HIS A 424 -1.26 19.03 -16.52
CA HIS A 424 -2.67 19.26 -16.89
C HIS A 424 -2.99 18.93 -18.37
N LYS A 425 -2.26 18.02 -18.99
CA LYS A 425 -2.42 17.58 -20.39
C LYS A 425 -3.38 16.40 -20.51
N PHE A 426 -4.57 16.51 -19.93
CA PHE A 426 -5.61 15.48 -19.95
C PHE A 426 -7.01 16.13 -19.87
N ASP A 427 -8.06 15.40 -20.17
CA ASP A 427 -9.45 15.78 -19.90
C ASP A 427 -9.97 15.00 -18.69
N ALA A 428 -9.91 13.69 -18.75
CA ALA A 428 -10.17 12.74 -17.67
C ALA A 428 -9.09 11.66 -17.70
N GLY A 429 -8.96 10.86 -16.65
CA GLY A 429 -8.01 9.75 -16.67
C GLY A 429 -8.43 8.58 -15.79
N THR A 430 -7.60 7.54 -15.70
CA THR A 430 -7.74 6.45 -14.75
C THR A 430 -6.55 6.47 -13.80
N LEU A 431 -6.80 6.44 -12.49
CA LEU A 431 -5.75 6.46 -11.47
C LEU A 431 -6.07 5.51 -10.33
N GLY A 432 -5.03 5.02 -9.66
CA GLY A 432 -5.12 4.30 -8.40
C GLY A 432 -4.56 5.13 -7.26
N TRP A 433 -5.20 5.06 -6.09
CA TRP A 433 -4.68 5.62 -4.83
C TRP A 433 -4.59 4.52 -3.78
N SER A 434 -3.40 4.30 -3.27
CA SER A 434 -3.15 3.40 -2.13
C SER A 434 -3.08 4.22 -0.86
N THR A 435 -3.84 3.81 0.16
CA THR A 435 -3.84 4.53 1.44
C THR A 435 -2.58 4.22 2.26
N ASP A 436 -2.08 5.22 2.95
CA ASP A 436 -0.97 5.10 3.90
C ASP A 436 -1.45 4.69 5.30
N PHE A 437 -2.72 4.96 5.64
CA PHE A 437 -3.32 4.66 6.93
C PHE A 437 -4.84 4.52 6.81
N PRO A 438 -5.50 3.70 7.65
CA PRO A 438 -6.94 3.42 7.57
C PRO A 438 -7.77 4.56 8.19
N ASP A 439 -7.70 5.73 7.59
CA ASP A 439 -8.54 6.86 7.92
C ASP A 439 -9.17 7.44 6.64
N PRO A 440 -10.48 7.69 6.61
CA PRO A 440 -11.16 8.24 5.43
C PRO A 440 -10.54 9.53 4.90
N ILE A 441 -9.86 10.31 5.75
CA ILE A 441 -9.26 11.59 5.35
C ILE A 441 -8.21 11.42 4.25
N ASP A 442 -7.54 10.28 4.18
CA ASP A 442 -6.54 10.02 3.14
C ASP A 442 -7.18 10.00 1.74
N TYR A 443 -8.32 9.36 1.60
CA TYR A 443 -9.10 9.38 0.35
C TYR A 443 -9.83 10.70 0.12
N LEU A 444 -10.38 11.31 1.17
CA LEU A 444 -11.09 12.57 1.07
C LEU A 444 -10.16 13.71 0.62
N ASN A 445 -8.90 13.66 1.04
CA ASN A 445 -7.89 14.63 0.61
C ASN A 445 -7.60 14.58 -0.90
N LEU A 446 -7.91 13.51 -1.62
CA LEU A 446 -7.77 13.47 -3.09
C LEU A 446 -8.45 14.66 -3.79
N ALA A 447 -9.56 15.12 -3.23
CA ALA A 447 -10.33 16.25 -3.77
C ALA A 447 -10.23 17.53 -2.93
N SER A 448 -9.25 17.64 -2.01
CA SER A 448 -9.04 18.83 -1.17
C SER A 448 -7.95 19.74 -1.74
N LYS A 449 -7.87 20.97 -1.24
CA LYS A 449 -6.79 21.92 -1.57
C LYS A 449 -5.41 21.40 -1.13
N ALA A 450 -5.36 20.63 -0.04
CA ALA A 450 -4.13 20.05 0.51
C ALA A 450 -3.80 18.69 -0.11
N GLY A 451 -4.60 18.20 -1.05
CA GLY A 451 -4.43 16.89 -1.66
C GLY A 451 -3.16 16.79 -2.49
N VAL A 452 -2.40 15.73 -2.27
CA VAL A 452 -1.12 15.46 -2.96
C VAL A 452 -1.30 15.37 -4.48
N ILE A 453 -2.52 15.00 -4.95
CA ILE A 453 -2.85 14.87 -6.37
C ILE A 453 -3.85 15.92 -6.86
N ASN A 454 -3.83 17.14 -6.30
CA ASN A 454 -4.73 18.21 -6.74
C ASN A 454 -4.33 18.85 -8.08
N PHE A 455 -3.73 18.07 -8.98
CA PHE A 455 -3.54 18.47 -10.38
C PHE A 455 -4.86 18.63 -11.15
N THR A 456 -5.98 18.18 -10.57
CA THR A 456 -7.32 18.32 -11.17
C THR A 456 -7.86 19.75 -11.08
N LYS A 457 -7.34 20.60 -10.20
CA LYS A 457 -7.87 21.93 -9.83
C LYS A 457 -9.35 21.92 -9.41
N TRP A 458 -9.87 20.78 -9.00
CA TRP A 458 -11.22 20.73 -8.47
C TRP A 458 -11.26 21.44 -7.11
N THR A 459 -12.23 22.34 -6.93
CA THR A 459 -12.43 23.04 -5.67
C THR A 459 -13.93 23.17 -5.40
N ASN A 460 -14.31 23.03 -4.14
CA ASN A 460 -15.65 23.31 -3.67
C ASN A 460 -15.58 23.88 -2.25
N PRO A 461 -16.06 25.12 -2.00
CA PRO A 461 -15.94 25.76 -0.69
C PRO A 461 -16.67 24.99 0.43
N LYS A 462 -17.84 24.39 0.15
CA LYS A 462 -18.59 23.59 1.13
C LYS A 462 -17.81 22.32 1.50
N TYR A 463 -17.21 21.66 0.50
CA TYR A 463 -16.39 20.50 0.72
C TYR A 463 -15.15 20.84 1.54
N GLN A 464 -14.41 21.90 1.14
CA GLN A 464 -13.20 22.31 1.84
C GLN A 464 -13.48 22.68 3.31
N LYS A 465 -14.60 23.38 3.57
CA LYS A 465 -15.01 23.69 4.97
C LYS A 465 -15.20 22.43 5.81
N ILE A 466 -15.77 21.35 5.23
CA ILE A 466 -15.91 20.07 5.96
C ILE A 466 -14.53 19.43 6.17
N ILE A 467 -13.65 19.44 5.18
CA ILE A 467 -12.27 18.93 5.30
C ILE A 467 -11.51 19.69 6.41
N ASP A 468 -11.61 21.02 6.44
CA ASP A 468 -10.98 21.85 7.48
C ASP A 468 -11.53 21.48 8.88
N GLN A 469 -12.84 21.26 9.00
CA GLN A 469 -13.45 20.77 10.24
C GLN A 469 -12.92 19.38 10.62
N ILE A 470 -12.81 18.43 9.70
CA ILE A 470 -12.26 17.07 9.97
C ILE A 470 -10.82 17.16 10.49
N ASN A 471 -10.03 18.11 9.97
CA ASN A 471 -8.62 18.32 10.35
C ASN A 471 -8.46 19.08 11.66
N ASP A 472 -9.47 19.85 12.10
CA ASP A 472 -9.50 20.46 13.43
C ASP A 472 -9.95 19.41 14.46
N THR A 473 -9.00 18.64 14.94
CA THR A 473 -9.22 17.54 15.89
C THR A 473 -9.24 18.01 17.36
N THR A 474 -9.16 19.32 17.60
CA THR A 474 -8.97 19.87 18.95
C THR A 474 -10.19 19.67 19.85
N ASN A 475 -11.40 19.74 19.29
CA ASN A 475 -12.68 19.71 20.02
C ASN A 475 -13.67 18.70 19.45
N GLN A 476 -13.21 17.60 18.85
CA GLN A 476 -14.07 16.59 18.24
C GLN A 476 -13.97 15.24 18.94
N THR A 477 -15.12 14.59 19.13
CA THR A 477 -15.13 13.17 19.46
C THR A 477 -14.85 12.34 18.20
N PRO A 478 -14.36 11.09 18.33
CA PRO A 478 -14.19 10.18 17.19
C PRO A 478 -15.49 10.03 16.37
N GLU A 479 -16.65 9.96 17.03
CA GLU A 479 -17.95 9.80 16.38
C GLU A 479 -18.34 11.04 15.56
N GLN A 480 -18.10 12.24 16.11
CA GLN A 480 -18.34 13.50 15.38
C GLN A 480 -17.46 13.59 14.14
N ARG A 481 -16.19 13.20 14.27
CA ARG A 481 -15.25 13.18 13.15
C ARG A 481 -15.67 12.22 12.06
N VAL A 482 -16.08 10.99 12.40
CA VAL A 482 -16.57 9.99 11.43
C VAL A 482 -17.83 10.52 10.71
N LYS A 483 -18.77 11.15 11.41
CA LYS A 483 -19.95 11.77 10.77
C LYS A 483 -19.58 12.88 9.79
N LEU A 484 -18.58 13.72 10.11
CA LEU A 484 -18.07 14.74 9.17
C LEU A 484 -17.42 14.09 7.95
N GLN A 485 -16.64 13.04 8.14
CA GLN A 485 -16.02 12.28 7.05
C GLN A 485 -17.07 11.63 6.13
N GLN A 486 -18.13 11.03 6.70
CA GLN A 486 -19.26 10.47 5.94
C GLN A 486 -20.02 11.56 5.17
N LYS A 487 -20.20 12.75 5.76
CA LYS A 487 -20.78 13.92 5.10
C LYS A 487 -19.90 14.40 3.92
N ALA A 488 -18.57 14.45 4.11
CA ALA A 488 -17.64 14.80 3.06
C ALA A 488 -17.68 13.78 1.89
N ALA A 489 -17.65 12.48 2.20
CA ALA A 489 -17.75 11.42 1.19
C ALA A 489 -19.08 11.49 0.41
N SER A 490 -20.19 11.71 1.10
CA SER A 490 -21.53 11.87 0.49
C SER A 490 -21.58 13.08 -0.45
N LEU A 491 -20.98 14.20 -0.02
CA LEU A 491 -20.91 15.41 -0.84
C LEU A 491 -20.00 15.20 -2.06
N LEU A 492 -18.87 14.54 -1.89
CA LEU A 492 -17.92 14.24 -2.96
C LEU A 492 -18.56 13.32 -4.02
N ASN A 493 -19.30 12.28 -3.59
CA ASN A 493 -20.06 11.42 -4.48
C ASN A 493 -21.08 12.21 -5.31
N ASN A 494 -21.77 13.18 -4.71
CA ASN A 494 -22.74 14.02 -5.41
C ASN A 494 -22.09 15.00 -6.39
N LEU A 495 -20.96 15.58 -6.01
CA LEU A 495 -20.24 16.60 -6.78
C LEU A 495 -19.25 16.01 -7.80
N GLN A 496 -18.99 14.70 -7.74
CA GLN A 496 -18.07 14.02 -8.64
C GLN A 496 -16.72 14.76 -8.76
N GLY A 497 -16.15 15.17 -7.65
CA GLY A 497 -14.81 15.76 -7.62
C GLY A 497 -13.75 14.77 -8.12
N VAL A 498 -13.95 13.51 -7.77
CA VAL A 498 -13.39 12.32 -8.41
C VAL A 498 -14.52 11.32 -8.64
N THR A 499 -14.38 10.41 -9.59
CA THR A 499 -15.37 9.36 -9.85
C THR A 499 -14.79 7.99 -9.48
N PRO A 500 -15.10 7.43 -8.31
CA PRO A 500 -14.65 6.11 -7.89
C PRO A 500 -15.12 5.01 -8.84
N LEU A 501 -14.28 4.02 -9.10
CA LEU A 501 -14.53 2.90 -10.01
C LEU A 501 -14.63 1.57 -9.26
N TYR A 502 -13.54 1.13 -8.66
CA TYR A 502 -13.45 -0.14 -7.92
C TYR A 502 -12.35 -0.08 -6.86
N GLN A 503 -12.48 -0.95 -5.87
CA GLN A 503 -11.43 -1.26 -4.91
C GLN A 503 -10.64 -2.45 -5.45
N TYR A 504 -9.31 -2.34 -5.46
CA TYR A 504 -8.43 -3.41 -5.90
C TYR A 504 -8.48 -4.62 -4.97
N ALA A 505 -8.27 -5.80 -5.55
CA ALA A 505 -7.89 -7.00 -4.82
C ALA A 505 -6.41 -7.32 -5.05
N SER A 506 -5.75 -7.86 -4.03
CA SER A 506 -4.44 -8.47 -4.15
C SER A 506 -4.63 -9.98 -4.27
N VAL A 507 -4.10 -10.57 -5.34
CA VAL A 507 -4.24 -12.00 -5.62
C VAL A 507 -2.87 -12.64 -5.64
N HIS A 508 -2.69 -13.65 -4.79
CA HIS A 508 -1.45 -14.38 -4.65
C HIS A 508 -1.65 -15.86 -4.90
N LEU A 509 -0.70 -16.48 -5.56
CA LEU A 509 -0.51 -17.92 -5.56
C LEU A 509 0.51 -18.25 -4.48
N ARG A 510 0.14 -19.15 -3.56
CA ARG A 510 0.98 -19.55 -2.43
C ARG A 510 0.89 -21.05 -2.22
N THR A 511 2.03 -21.74 -2.12
CA THR A 511 2.07 -23.17 -1.82
C THR A 511 1.28 -23.51 -0.56
N LYS A 512 0.63 -24.66 -0.57
CA LYS A 512 -0.11 -25.18 0.60
C LYS A 512 0.79 -25.49 1.80
N ASP A 513 2.09 -25.66 1.57
CA ASP A 513 3.07 -26.03 2.59
C ASP A 513 3.39 -24.89 3.57
N VAL A 514 2.92 -23.67 3.27
CA VAL A 514 3.17 -22.47 4.10
C VAL A 514 1.88 -22.02 4.78
N LYS A 515 2.00 -21.64 6.06
CA LYS A 515 0.95 -21.03 6.88
C LYS A 515 1.45 -19.71 7.47
N GLY A 516 0.53 -18.85 7.93
CA GLY A 516 0.82 -17.60 8.63
C GLY A 516 1.30 -16.44 7.74
N LEU A 517 1.45 -16.65 6.42
CA LEU A 517 1.71 -15.57 5.47
C LEU A 517 0.37 -14.98 5.04
N GLU A 518 0.07 -13.78 5.55
CA GLU A 518 -1.15 -13.03 5.25
C GLU A 518 -0.81 -11.76 4.47
N TYR A 519 -1.80 -11.26 3.71
CA TYR A 519 -1.64 -10.07 2.87
C TYR A 519 -2.52 -8.96 3.47
N PRO A 520 -1.93 -8.00 4.19
CA PRO A 520 -2.70 -6.97 4.88
C PRO A 520 -3.36 -6.02 3.88
N LEU A 521 -4.46 -5.40 4.32
CA LEU A 521 -5.16 -4.40 3.53
C LEU A 521 -4.26 -3.19 3.19
N ILE A 522 -3.43 -2.79 4.15
CA ILE A 522 -2.48 -1.68 4.06
C ILE A 522 -1.09 -2.19 4.47
N GLY A 523 -0.06 -1.79 3.75
CA GLY A 523 1.32 -2.18 4.03
C GLY A 523 1.75 -3.44 3.29
N TYR A 524 2.71 -4.17 3.86
CA TYR A 524 3.35 -5.32 3.23
C TYR A 524 3.17 -6.57 4.06
N GLN A 525 3.13 -7.74 3.41
CA GLN A 525 3.14 -9.04 4.09
C GLN A 525 4.38 -9.17 4.98
N LYS A 526 4.21 -9.82 6.14
CA LYS A 526 5.26 -10.02 7.12
C LYS A 526 5.67 -11.49 7.18
N TYR A 527 6.86 -11.79 6.67
CA TYR A 527 7.38 -13.17 6.61
C TYR A 527 7.79 -13.71 7.98
N GLU A 528 7.96 -12.84 8.99
CA GLU A 528 8.26 -13.27 10.37
C GLU A 528 7.18 -14.15 11.00
N TYR A 529 5.93 -14.06 10.49
CA TYR A 529 4.80 -14.87 10.95
C TYR A 529 4.57 -16.13 10.11
N ALA A 530 5.29 -16.25 8.98
CA ALA A 530 5.16 -17.39 8.09
C ALA A 530 5.96 -18.60 8.58
N SER A 531 5.41 -19.79 8.39
CA SER A 531 6.09 -21.04 8.74
C SER A 531 5.75 -22.15 7.75
N TRP A 532 6.66 -23.13 7.62
CA TRP A 532 6.36 -24.36 6.93
C TRP A 532 5.35 -25.18 7.74
N LYS A 533 4.41 -25.83 7.07
CA LYS A 533 3.57 -26.85 7.73
C LYS A 533 4.44 -28.06 8.05
N LYS A 534 4.27 -28.57 9.24
CA LYS A 534 4.92 -29.81 9.70
C LYS A 534 4.28 -31.01 9.06
#